data_71e2d949d614a3b76b30e4344a9e696b
#
_entry.id   71e2d949d614a3b76b30e4344a9e696b
#
_cell.length_a   1.000
_cell.length_b   1.000
_cell.length_c   1.000
_cell.angle_alpha   90.00
_cell.angle_beta   90.00
_cell.angle_gamma   90.00
#
_symmetry.space_group_name_H-M   'P 1'
#
loop_
_entity.id
_entity.type
_entity.pdbx_description
1 polymer ?
#
loop_
_entity_poly.entity_id
_entity_poly.type
_entity_poly.pdbx_seq_one_letter_code
_entity_poly.pdbx_strand_id
1 'polypeptide(L)'
;MALVSTPAVVLQTYRYSETSKVVRLATRELGVQSAIAKGALRPKSPFGAGLELLSEGTAQLYFREARELHTLGAFDLANLRRDLAADVGRFAGATALAEVMLKMAPPASLPAAYDTFTTALDALAAARPGMVDATAVRALWLLVGELGFEPSLAACVRDGTPIDQANSDAVPFSVAEGGVLCPRCAPAPPPTRLPRRAYRDLVALTDPAADLPALDAPHAAAHRRLVARFVRYHFGEAGTLSALDFWERRAWASPPPVPVPSAAS
;
A
#
# COMPACT_ATOMS: atom_id res chain seq x y z
N MET A 1 -12.19 -27.12 13.93
CA MET A 1 -12.75 -26.05 13.10
C MET A 1 -13.37 -25.05 14.03
N ALA A 2 -12.83 -23.83 14.09
CA ALA A 2 -13.35 -22.75 14.92
C ALA A 2 -14.11 -21.75 14.04
N LEU A 3 -15.20 -21.19 14.55
CA LEU A 3 -15.83 -20.02 13.95
C LEU A 3 -15.15 -18.80 14.57
N VAL A 4 -14.48 -17.99 13.73
CA VAL A 4 -13.79 -16.77 14.13
C VAL A 4 -14.50 -15.58 13.49
N SER A 5 -14.83 -14.59 14.31
CA SER A 5 -15.38 -13.30 13.87
C SER A 5 -14.28 -12.24 14.01
N THR A 6 -13.95 -11.56 12.91
CA THR A 6 -12.82 -10.62 12.85
C THR A 6 -13.12 -9.44 11.93
N PRO A 7 -12.71 -8.21 12.28
CA PRO A 7 -12.68 -7.10 11.34
C PRO A 7 -11.84 -7.46 10.11
N ALA A 8 -12.34 -7.14 8.93
CA ALA A 8 -11.70 -7.54 7.69
C ALA A 8 -11.92 -6.52 6.56
N VAL A 9 -10.93 -6.39 5.69
CA VAL A 9 -11.00 -5.65 4.42
C VAL A 9 -10.79 -6.61 3.26
N VAL A 10 -11.61 -6.48 2.23
CA VAL A 10 -11.49 -7.28 1.00
C VAL A 10 -10.32 -6.77 0.16
N LEU A 11 -9.28 -7.59 0.00
CA LEU A 11 -8.09 -7.27 -0.79
C LEU A 11 -8.19 -7.74 -2.25
N GLN A 12 -8.90 -8.83 -2.49
CA GLN A 12 -9.08 -9.39 -3.82
C GLN A 12 -10.27 -10.33 -3.85
N THR A 13 -10.97 -10.37 -4.99
CA THR A 13 -12.03 -11.36 -5.23
C THR A 13 -11.90 -11.94 -6.62
N TYR A 14 -12.21 -13.22 -6.79
CA TYR A 14 -12.31 -13.86 -8.09
C TYR A 14 -13.38 -14.94 -8.10
N ARG A 15 -13.94 -15.18 -9.28
CA ARG A 15 -14.94 -16.23 -9.46
C ARG A 15 -14.27 -17.59 -9.31
N TYR A 16 -14.86 -18.45 -8.48
CA TYR A 16 -14.36 -19.81 -8.21
C TYR A 16 -15.19 -20.88 -8.91
N SER A 17 -16.52 -20.70 -8.92
CA SER A 17 -17.48 -21.58 -9.58
C SER A 17 -18.65 -20.74 -10.09
N GLU A 18 -19.68 -21.40 -10.63
CA GLU A 18 -20.88 -20.71 -11.12
C GLU A 18 -21.54 -19.82 -10.06
N THR A 19 -21.48 -20.21 -8.78
CA THR A 19 -22.17 -19.51 -7.70
C THR A 19 -21.26 -18.98 -6.60
N SER A 20 -19.96 -19.29 -6.60
CA SER A 20 -19.05 -18.99 -5.49
C SER A 20 -17.91 -18.08 -5.91
N LYS A 21 -17.44 -17.24 -4.96
CA LYS A 21 -16.22 -16.45 -5.06
C LYS A 21 -15.16 -16.99 -4.11
N VAL A 22 -13.89 -16.84 -4.45
CA VAL A 22 -12.81 -16.83 -3.47
C VAL A 22 -12.48 -15.37 -3.18
N VAL A 23 -12.32 -15.07 -1.90
CA VAL A 23 -11.95 -13.74 -1.41
C VAL A 23 -10.63 -13.81 -0.64
N ARG A 24 -9.78 -12.82 -0.83
CA ARG A 24 -8.60 -12.59 -0.01
C ARG A 24 -8.92 -11.42 0.92
N LEU A 25 -8.74 -11.65 2.20
CA LEU A 25 -9.11 -10.71 3.26
C LEU A 25 -7.87 -10.33 4.06
N ALA A 26 -7.62 -9.03 4.26
CA ALA A 26 -6.85 -8.60 5.41
C ALA A 26 -7.75 -8.71 6.63
N THR A 27 -7.36 -9.48 7.61
CA THR A 27 -8.09 -9.60 8.88
C THR A 27 -7.23 -9.11 10.03
N ARG A 28 -7.85 -8.53 11.06
CA ARG A 28 -7.10 -7.95 12.17
C ARG A 28 -6.42 -9.01 13.02
N GLU A 29 -7.12 -10.12 13.32
CA GLU A 29 -6.65 -11.16 14.25
C GLU A 29 -5.94 -12.34 13.57
N LEU A 30 -6.13 -12.55 12.26
CA LEU A 30 -5.61 -13.73 11.56
C LEU A 30 -4.63 -13.37 10.43
N GLY A 31 -4.37 -12.07 10.18
CA GLY A 31 -3.57 -11.61 9.04
C GLY A 31 -4.29 -11.80 7.70
N VAL A 32 -3.54 -12.03 6.62
CA VAL A 32 -4.13 -12.19 5.29
C VAL A 32 -4.61 -13.62 5.08
N GLN A 33 -5.93 -13.76 4.88
CA GLN A 33 -6.59 -15.06 4.74
C GLN A 33 -7.30 -15.21 3.40
N SER A 34 -7.36 -16.45 2.91
CA SER A 34 -8.17 -16.83 1.74
C SER A 34 -9.42 -17.56 2.20
N ALA A 35 -10.57 -17.17 1.67
CA ALA A 35 -11.83 -17.85 2.00
C ALA A 35 -12.74 -18.01 0.79
N ILE A 36 -13.49 -19.12 0.76
CA ILE A 36 -14.53 -19.36 -0.21
C ILE A 36 -15.88 -18.85 0.32
N ALA A 37 -16.48 -17.93 -0.42
CA ALA A 37 -17.83 -17.41 -0.19
C ALA A 37 -18.82 -18.19 -1.07
N LYS A 38 -19.42 -19.26 -0.49
CA LYS A 38 -20.35 -20.11 -1.22
C LYS A 38 -21.66 -19.37 -1.50
N GLY A 39 -22.13 -19.45 -2.74
CA GLY A 39 -23.36 -18.78 -3.15
C GLY A 39 -23.26 -17.26 -3.29
N ALA A 40 -22.05 -16.68 -3.25
CA ALA A 40 -21.83 -15.24 -3.35
C ALA A 40 -22.33 -14.62 -4.68
N LEU A 41 -22.45 -15.43 -5.75
CA LEU A 41 -22.94 -14.98 -7.06
C LEU A 41 -24.43 -15.26 -7.27
N ARG A 42 -25.15 -15.81 -6.28
CA ARG A 42 -26.59 -16.03 -6.39
C ARG A 42 -27.36 -14.71 -6.26
N PRO A 43 -28.52 -14.52 -6.94
CA PRO A 43 -29.31 -13.29 -6.87
C PRO A 43 -29.72 -12.85 -5.45
N LYS A 44 -29.90 -13.81 -4.54
CA LYS A 44 -30.24 -13.57 -3.11
C LYS A 44 -29.07 -13.98 -2.22
N SER A 45 -27.85 -13.60 -2.62
CA SER A 45 -26.64 -13.88 -1.83
C SER A 45 -26.68 -13.14 -0.49
N PRO A 46 -26.35 -13.81 0.64
CA PRO A 46 -26.23 -13.15 1.93
C PRO A 46 -25.05 -12.16 1.98
N PHE A 47 -24.14 -12.24 1.02
CA PHE A 47 -22.98 -11.33 0.95
C PHE A 47 -23.28 -10.00 0.23
N GLY A 48 -24.36 -9.92 -0.57
CA GLY A 48 -24.72 -8.71 -1.31
C GLY A 48 -23.56 -8.12 -2.10
N ALA A 49 -23.38 -6.79 -2.00
CA ALA A 49 -22.25 -6.05 -2.54
C ALA A 49 -21.02 -6.05 -1.59
N GLY A 50 -21.08 -6.73 -0.45
CA GLY A 50 -20.06 -6.65 0.59
C GLY A 50 -18.70 -7.23 0.21
N LEU A 51 -18.63 -8.08 -0.83
CA LEU A 51 -17.38 -8.70 -1.26
C LEU A 51 -16.76 -7.98 -2.47
N GLU A 52 -16.77 -6.66 -2.44
CA GLU A 52 -16.08 -5.83 -3.43
C GLU A 52 -14.71 -5.39 -2.88
N LEU A 53 -13.79 -5.08 -3.78
CA LEU A 53 -12.44 -4.62 -3.44
C LEU A 53 -12.51 -3.41 -2.49
N LEU A 54 -11.71 -3.42 -1.44
CA LEU A 54 -11.61 -2.41 -0.38
C LEU A 54 -12.85 -2.28 0.53
N SER A 55 -13.89 -3.11 0.35
CA SER A 55 -14.99 -3.16 1.30
C SER A 55 -14.50 -3.63 2.67
N GLU A 56 -14.97 -2.97 3.72
CA GLU A 56 -14.66 -3.30 5.10
C GLU A 56 -15.90 -3.82 5.82
N GLY A 57 -15.71 -4.77 6.72
CA GLY A 57 -16.76 -5.36 7.51
C GLY A 57 -16.24 -6.34 8.54
N THR A 58 -17.15 -7.11 9.13
CA THR A 58 -16.82 -8.22 10.02
C THR A 58 -16.98 -9.54 9.27
N ALA A 59 -15.87 -10.27 9.12
CA ALA A 59 -15.86 -11.58 8.49
C ALA A 59 -16.08 -12.68 9.54
N GLN A 60 -17.00 -13.61 9.27
CA GLN A 60 -17.17 -14.84 10.02
C GLN A 60 -16.53 -15.99 9.26
N LEU A 61 -15.39 -16.46 9.73
CA LEU A 61 -14.57 -17.46 9.08
C LEU A 61 -14.66 -18.80 9.82
N TYR A 62 -15.00 -19.88 9.10
CA TYR A 62 -14.77 -21.23 9.57
C TYR A 62 -13.30 -21.58 9.39
N PHE A 63 -12.51 -21.25 10.41
CA PHE A 63 -11.05 -21.30 10.39
C PHE A 63 -10.54 -22.72 10.73
N ARG A 64 -9.46 -23.13 10.04
CA ARG A 64 -8.69 -24.36 10.30
C ARG A 64 -7.22 -24.07 10.06
N GLU A 65 -6.39 -24.15 11.09
CA GLU A 65 -4.96 -23.86 11.03
C GLU A 65 -4.20 -24.61 9.91
N ALA A 66 -4.59 -25.86 9.65
CA ALA A 66 -3.93 -26.71 8.65
C ALA A 66 -4.39 -26.42 7.19
N ARG A 67 -5.14 -25.35 6.93
CA ARG A 67 -5.65 -25.04 5.58
C ARG A 67 -5.38 -23.61 5.20
N GLU A 68 -5.03 -23.41 3.93
CA GLU A 68 -4.86 -22.08 3.33
C GLU A 68 -6.18 -21.47 2.82
N LEU A 69 -7.19 -22.30 2.57
CA LEU A 69 -8.51 -21.88 2.09
C LEU A 69 -9.58 -22.22 3.11
N HIS A 70 -10.15 -21.19 3.70
CA HIS A 70 -11.20 -21.27 4.70
C HIS A 70 -12.60 -21.16 4.07
N THR A 71 -13.65 -21.21 4.88
CA THR A 71 -15.00 -20.91 4.41
C THR A 71 -15.47 -19.60 5.05
N LEU A 72 -15.88 -18.64 4.23
CA LEU A 72 -16.56 -17.43 4.69
C LEU A 72 -18.05 -17.78 4.93
N GLY A 73 -18.47 -17.72 6.20
CA GLY A 73 -19.85 -17.96 6.61
C GLY A 73 -20.73 -16.74 6.42
N ALA A 74 -20.24 -15.56 6.85
CA ALA A 74 -20.90 -14.28 6.68
C ALA A 74 -19.87 -13.16 6.52
N PHE A 75 -20.31 -12.03 5.98
CA PHE A 75 -19.55 -10.78 5.92
C PHE A 75 -20.52 -9.62 6.19
N ASP A 76 -20.46 -9.09 7.41
CA ASP A 76 -21.30 -7.98 7.84
C ASP A 76 -20.65 -6.69 7.40
N LEU A 77 -21.10 -6.16 6.26
CA LEU A 77 -20.55 -4.97 5.62
C LEU A 77 -20.73 -3.73 6.51
N ALA A 78 -19.63 -3.05 6.80
CA ALA A 78 -19.60 -1.78 7.53
C ALA A 78 -19.39 -0.59 6.60
N ASN A 79 -18.46 -0.70 5.64
CA ASN A 79 -18.07 0.42 4.77
C ASN A 79 -17.68 -0.08 3.36
N LEU A 80 -18.30 0.48 2.32
CA LEU A 80 -17.93 0.22 0.92
C LEU A 80 -16.82 1.13 0.40
N ARG A 81 -16.41 2.15 1.17
CA ARG A 81 -15.40 3.16 0.78
C ARG A 81 -15.59 3.73 -0.63
N ARG A 82 -16.83 4.07 -0.98
CA ARG A 82 -17.18 4.61 -2.32
C ARG A 82 -16.42 5.86 -2.70
N ASP A 83 -16.01 6.66 -1.70
CA ASP A 83 -15.22 7.89 -1.90
C ASP A 83 -13.84 7.61 -2.49
N LEU A 84 -13.29 6.42 -2.29
CA LEU A 84 -12.05 6.01 -2.96
C LEU A 84 -12.25 5.87 -4.46
N ALA A 85 -13.39 5.32 -4.90
CA ALA A 85 -13.71 5.12 -6.32
C ALA A 85 -14.10 6.42 -7.04
N ALA A 86 -14.40 7.50 -6.30
CA ALA A 86 -14.76 8.79 -6.86
C ALA A 86 -13.56 9.53 -7.49
N ASP A 87 -12.33 9.15 -7.16
CA ASP A 87 -11.10 9.74 -7.70
C ASP A 87 -10.08 8.64 -8.04
N VAL A 88 -9.57 8.67 -9.27
CA VAL A 88 -8.64 7.63 -9.77
C VAL A 88 -7.34 7.60 -8.98
N GLY A 89 -6.82 8.75 -8.53
CA GLY A 89 -5.60 8.83 -7.73
C GLY A 89 -5.78 8.21 -6.36
N ARG A 90 -6.91 8.46 -5.69
CA ARG A 90 -7.27 7.83 -4.41
C ARG A 90 -7.41 6.33 -4.58
N PHE A 91 -8.14 5.90 -5.61
CA PHE A 91 -8.35 4.47 -5.88
C PHE A 91 -7.05 3.75 -6.21
N ALA A 92 -6.19 4.35 -7.05
CA ALA A 92 -4.88 3.79 -7.38
C ALA A 92 -3.97 3.68 -6.15
N GLY A 93 -3.93 4.69 -5.27
CA GLY A 93 -3.20 4.63 -4.00
C GLY A 93 -3.72 3.54 -3.07
N ALA A 94 -5.04 3.44 -2.93
CA ALA A 94 -5.69 2.41 -2.11
C ALA A 94 -5.45 0.98 -2.64
N THR A 95 -5.49 0.79 -3.96
CA THR A 95 -5.19 -0.53 -4.57
C THR A 95 -3.72 -0.90 -4.46
N ALA A 96 -2.79 0.07 -4.54
CA ALA A 96 -1.37 -0.17 -4.28
C ALA A 96 -1.13 -0.62 -2.83
N LEU A 97 -1.78 0.03 -1.84
CA LEU A 97 -1.75 -0.40 -0.43
C LEU A 97 -2.32 -1.80 -0.25
N ALA A 98 -3.47 -2.09 -0.87
CA ALA A 98 -4.09 -3.40 -0.81
C ALA A 98 -3.20 -4.50 -1.41
N GLU A 99 -2.48 -4.21 -2.50
CA GLU A 99 -1.54 -5.15 -3.12
C GLU A 99 -0.33 -5.41 -2.21
N VAL A 100 0.22 -4.36 -1.57
CA VAL A 100 1.30 -4.50 -0.57
C VAL A 100 0.82 -5.36 0.58
N MET A 101 -0.34 -5.06 1.17
CA MET A 101 -0.93 -5.86 2.24
C MET A 101 -1.16 -7.32 1.81
N LEU A 102 -1.74 -7.54 0.63
CA LEU A 102 -2.07 -8.87 0.09
C LEU A 102 -0.84 -9.77 -0.07
N LYS A 103 0.28 -9.19 -0.53
CA LYS A 103 1.44 -9.97 -0.95
C LYS A 103 2.52 -10.05 0.11
N MET A 104 2.53 -9.14 1.06
CA MET A 104 3.64 -8.97 2.01
C MET A 104 3.26 -9.24 3.45
N ALA A 105 1.98 -9.02 3.82
CA ALA A 105 1.54 -9.36 5.16
C ALA A 105 1.45 -10.88 5.33
N PRO A 106 1.96 -11.42 6.46
CA PRO A 106 1.90 -12.85 6.72
C PRO A 106 0.46 -13.31 7.00
N PRO A 107 0.17 -14.61 6.85
CA PRO A 107 -1.10 -15.20 7.26
C PRO A 107 -1.14 -15.43 8.79
N ALA A 108 -0.70 -14.43 9.55
CA ALA A 108 -0.63 -14.42 11.01
C ALA A 108 -1.08 -13.06 11.52
N SER A 109 -1.55 -13.02 12.77
CA SER A 109 -2.05 -11.80 13.40
C SER A 109 -1.01 -10.69 13.37
N LEU A 110 -1.38 -9.56 12.76
CA LEU A 110 -0.57 -8.33 12.69
C LEU A 110 -1.50 -7.12 12.83
N PRO A 111 -2.08 -6.90 14.04
CA PRO A 111 -3.11 -5.89 14.26
C PRO A 111 -2.67 -4.48 13.88
N ALA A 112 -1.42 -4.10 14.20
CA ALA A 112 -0.89 -2.79 13.89
C ALA A 112 -0.86 -2.51 12.38
N ALA A 113 -0.43 -3.48 11.56
CA ALA A 113 -0.47 -3.33 10.10
C ALA A 113 -1.91 -3.23 9.56
N TYR A 114 -2.85 -3.99 10.15
CA TYR A 114 -4.28 -3.89 9.78
C TYR A 114 -4.83 -2.51 10.14
N ASP A 115 -4.59 -2.02 11.35
CA ASP A 115 -5.09 -0.73 11.84
C ASP A 115 -4.46 0.43 11.02
N THR A 116 -3.16 0.37 10.71
CA THR A 116 -2.47 1.31 9.81
C THR A 116 -3.07 1.28 8.40
N PHE A 117 -3.31 0.09 7.86
CA PHE A 117 -3.91 -0.06 6.54
C PHE A 117 -5.32 0.54 6.45
N THR A 118 -6.20 0.26 7.42
CA THR A 118 -7.56 0.81 7.43
C THR A 118 -7.58 2.32 7.62
N THR A 119 -6.75 2.84 8.55
CA THR A 119 -6.56 4.28 8.75
C THR A 119 -6.06 4.97 7.47
N ALA A 120 -5.15 4.33 6.74
CA ALA A 120 -4.63 4.85 5.47
C ALA A 120 -5.72 4.91 4.38
N LEU A 121 -6.60 3.90 4.30
CA LEU A 121 -7.73 3.90 3.38
C LEU A 121 -8.71 5.04 3.68
N ASP A 122 -9.00 5.28 4.97
CA ASP A 122 -9.88 6.37 5.40
C ASP A 122 -9.25 7.74 5.13
N ALA A 123 -7.95 7.89 5.39
CA ALA A 123 -7.21 9.11 5.08
C ALA A 123 -7.20 9.41 3.56
N LEU A 124 -7.04 8.39 2.72
CA LEU A 124 -7.14 8.53 1.27
C LEU A 124 -8.55 8.92 0.80
N ALA A 125 -9.59 8.31 1.37
CA ALA A 125 -10.98 8.65 1.06
C ALA A 125 -11.29 10.11 1.38
N ALA A 126 -10.75 10.63 2.49
CA ALA A 126 -10.92 12.01 2.95
C ALA A 126 -9.93 13.01 2.33
N ALA A 127 -8.89 12.56 1.62
CA ALA A 127 -7.81 13.41 1.14
C ALA A 127 -8.31 14.48 0.15
N ARG A 128 -7.91 15.74 0.35
CA ARG A 128 -8.18 16.82 -0.63
C ARG A 128 -7.37 16.56 -1.92
N PRO A 129 -7.85 16.99 -3.09
CA PRO A 129 -7.22 16.70 -4.39
C PRO A 129 -5.71 16.93 -4.43
N GLY A 130 -5.21 18.04 -3.88
CA GLY A 130 -3.77 18.36 -3.85
C GLY A 130 -2.94 17.56 -2.84
N MET A 131 -3.58 16.77 -1.96
CA MET A 131 -2.91 16.00 -0.91
C MET A 131 -2.92 14.49 -1.16
N VAL A 132 -3.60 14.01 -2.18
CA VAL A 132 -3.76 12.57 -2.48
C VAL A 132 -2.41 11.87 -2.63
N ASP A 133 -1.47 12.46 -3.37
CA ASP A 133 -0.14 11.88 -3.55
C ASP A 133 0.64 11.78 -2.23
N ALA A 134 0.67 12.85 -1.43
CA ALA A 134 1.35 12.85 -0.14
C ALA A 134 0.72 11.85 0.84
N THR A 135 -0.62 11.79 0.86
CA THR A 135 -1.36 10.81 1.68
C THR A 135 -1.03 9.38 1.29
N ALA A 136 -1.02 9.06 -0.02
CA ALA A 136 -0.71 7.72 -0.50
C ALA A 136 0.75 7.32 -0.22
N VAL A 137 1.70 8.25 -0.41
CA VAL A 137 3.13 7.99 -0.11
C VAL A 137 3.33 7.75 1.39
N ARG A 138 2.74 8.59 2.26
CA ARG A 138 2.78 8.38 3.72
C ARG A 138 2.20 7.01 4.09
N ALA A 139 1.03 6.70 3.57
CA ALA A 139 0.33 5.46 3.84
C ALA A 139 1.19 4.23 3.48
N LEU A 140 1.87 4.24 2.34
CA LEU A 140 2.79 3.17 1.94
C LEU A 140 4.00 3.07 2.86
N TRP A 141 4.63 4.19 3.24
CA TRP A 141 5.76 4.17 4.17
C TRP A 141 5.38 3.63 5.54
N LEU A 142 4.25 4.07 6.10
CA LEU A 142 3.77 3.58 7.39
C LEU A 142 3.43 2.09 7.33
N LEU A 143 2.73 1.64 6.30
CA LEU A 143 2.41 0.22 6.13
C LEU A 143 3.68 -0.64 6.01
N VAL A 144 4.67 -0.18 5.24
CA VAL A 144 5.97 -0.87 5.08
C VAL A 144 6.72 -0.93 6.41
N GLY A 145 6.63 0.13 7.23
CA GLY A 145 7.16 0.15 8.60
C GLY A 145 6.53 -0.92 9.48
N GLU A 146 5.19 -1.03 9.49
CA GLU A 146 4.46 -2.05 10.25
C GLU A 146 4.77 -3.48 9.78
N LEU A 147 5.17 -3.64 8.53
CA LEU A 147 5.64 -4.91 7.98
C LEU A 147 7.12 -5.21 8.30
N GLY A 148 7.77 -4.37 9.11
CA GLY A 148 9.14 -4.59 9.61
C GLY A 148 10.25 -3.96 8.76
N PHE A 149 9.91 -3.06 7.82
CA PHE A 149 10.87 -2.41 6.92
C PHE A 149 10.83 -0.87 7.07
N GLU A 150 10.81 -0.38 8.30
CA GLU A 150 10.89 1.05 8.55
C GLU A 150 12.25 1.60 8.10
N PRO A 151 12.28 2.67 7.26
CA PRO A 151 13.54 3.24 6.82
C PRO A 151 14.24 3.99 7.95
N SER A 152 15.54 3.75 8.15
CA SER A 152 16.35 4.49 9.10
C SER A 152 16.73 5.85 8.52
N LEU A 153 16.22 6.94 9.09
CA LEU A 153 16.42 8.30 8.57
C LEU A 153 17.23 9.21 9.51
N ALA A 154 17.28 8.90 10.81
CA ALA A 154 17.94 9.77 11.79
C ALA A 154 19.47 9.63 11.79
N ALA A 155 19.98 8.44 11.49
CA ALA A 155 21.40 8.11 11.55
C ALA A 155 21.81 7.20 10.39
N CYS A 156 23.09 7.20 10.08
CA CYS A 156 23.70 6.34 9.07
C CYS A 156 23.48 4.84 9.43
N VAL A 157 22.93 4.06 8.51
CA VAL A 157 22.63 2.64 8.72
C VAL A 157 23.87 1.77 8.91
N ARG A 158 25.06 2.24 8.51
CA ARG A 158 26.31 1.49 8.62
C ARG A 158 27.08 1.73 9.91
N ASP A 159 27.21 3.00 10.33
CA ASP A 159 28.07 3.38 11.44
C ASP A 159 27.35 4.17 12.56
N GLY A 160 26.04 4.38 12.43
CA GLY A 160 25.24 5.08 13.44
C GLY A 160 25.50 6.59 13.53
N THR A 161 26.33 7.16 12.66
CA THR A 161 26.58 8.60 12.66
C THR A 161 25.28 9.37 12.43
N PRO A 162 24.88 10.28 13.34
CA PRO A 162 23.70 11.12 13.14
C PRO A 162 23.79 11.92 11.84
N ILE A 163 22.68 12.02 11.12
CA ILE A 163 22.61 12.80 9.88
C ILE A 163 22.33 14.27 10.21
N ASP A 164 23.30 15.12 9.89
CA ASP A 164 23.15 16.58 10.05
C ASP A 164 22.26 17.14 8.93
N GLN A 165 21.00 17.37 9.28
CA GLN A 165 20.00 17.90 8.37
C GLN A 165 20.27 19.35 7.96
N ALA A 166 21.01 20.12 8.77
CA ALA A 166 21.23 21.54 8.56
C ALA A 166 22.34 21.82 7.53
N ASN A 167 23.36 20.97 7.48
CA ASN A 167 24.59 21.23 6.74
C ASN A 167 24.76 20.41 5.46
N SER A 168 23.80 19.57 5.09
CA SER A 168 23.90 18.75 3.87
C SER A 168 22.92 19.22 2.78
N ASP A 169 23.43 19.56 1.60
CA ASP A 169 22.57 19.89 0.43
C ASP A 169 21.79 18.66 -0.08
N ALA A 170 22.35 17.47 0.13
CA ALA A 170 21.69 16.22 -0.20
C ALA A 170 22.19 15.09 0.70
N VAL A 171 21.28 14.19 1.09
CA VAL A 171 21.55 13.02 1.93
C VAL A 171 21.57 11.76 1.06
N PRO A 172 22.68 10.97 1.10
CA PRO A 172 22.71 9.66 0.45
C PRO A 172 21.69 8.71 1.08
N PHE A 173 20.93 7.99 0.26
CA PHE A 173 19.96 6.99 0.70
C PHE A 173 20.19 5.67 -0.03
N SER A 174 20.30 4.59 0.72
CA SER A 174 20.45 3.24 0.21
C SER A 174 19.13 2.47 0.39
N VAL A 175 18.45 2.18 -0.71
CA VAL A 175 17.28 1.30 -0.68
C VAL A 175 17.67 -0.07 -0.15
N ALA A 176 18.81 -0.60 -0.58
CA ALA A 176 19.29 -1.93 -0.19
C ALA A 176 19.57 -2.07 1.30
N GLU A 177 20.05 -0.98 1.93
CA GLU A 177 20.37 -0.98 3.36
C GLU A 177 19.24 -0.42 4.22
N GLY A 178 18.15 -0.01 3.58
CA GLY A 178 16.95 0.43 4.28
C GLY A 178 17.07 1.82 4.92
N GLY A 179 17.97 2.72 4.44
CA GLY A 179 18.07 4.03 5.07
C GLY A 179 19.15 4.94 4.56
N VAL A 180 19.46 5.99 5.34
CA VAL A 180 20.44 7.02 5.00
C VAL A 180 21.87 6.60 5.31
N LEU A 181 22.82 7.19 4.56
CA LEU A 181 24.25 6.99 4.74
C LEU A 181 24.93 8.32 5.02
N CYS A 182 25.93 8.31 5.92
CA CYS A 182 26.81 9.47 6.08
C CYS A 182 27.78 9.59 4.88
N PRO A 183 28.41 10.76 4.66
CA PRO A 183 29.34 10.95 3.55
C PRO A 183 30.53 9.98 3.53
N ARG A 184 30.95 9.47 4.70
CA ARG A 184 32.05 8.49 4.81
C ARG A 184 31.65 7.10 4.36
N CYS A 185 30.40 6.71 4.63
CA CYS A 185 29.90 5.37 4.33
C CYS A 185 29.25 5.28 2.95
N ALA A 186 28.84 6.40 2.36
CA ALA A 186 28.21 6.41 1.05
C ALA A 186 29.22 6.00 -0.03
N PRO A 187 28.89 5.03 -0.92
CA PRO A 187 29.73 4.71 -2.08
C PRO A 187 29.77 5.89 -3.05
N ALA A 188 30.78 5.92 -3.90
CA ALA A 188 30.92 6.92 -4.96
C ALA A 188 30.74 6.27 -6.36
N PRO A 189 29.69 6.62 -7.13
CA PRO A 189 28.59 7.55 -6.79
C PRO A 189 27.58 6.93 -5.81
N PRO A 190 26.89 7.75 -4.98
CA PRO A 190 25.87 7.23 -4.09
C PRO A 190 24.64 6.73 -4.89
N PRO A 191 23.98 5.66 -4.44
CA PRO A 191 22.89 5.01 -5.19
C PRO A 191 21.65 5.88 -5.35
N THR A 192 21.38 6.74 -4.38
CA THR A 192 20.36 7.80 -4.44
C THR A 192 20.81 8.99 -3.61
N ARG A 193 20.60 10.19 -4.13
CA ARG A 193 20.80 11.44 -3.37
C ARG A 193 19.45 12.09 -3.17
N LEU A 194 19.08 12.28 -1.92
CA LEU A 194 17.87 13.03 -1.54
C LEU A 194 18.27 14.48 -1.33
N PRO A 195 17.84 15.43 -2.19
CA PRO A 195 17.99 16.86 -1.90
C PRO A 195 17.41 17.17 -0.51
N ARG A 196 17.92 18.18 0.18
CA ARG A 196 17.50 18.55 1.55
C ARG A 196 15.99 18.62 1.73
N ARG A 197 15.28 19.20 0.77
CA ARG A 197 13.80 19.25 0.80
C ARG A 197 13.21 17.85 0.76
N ALA A 198 13.61 17.01 -0.20
CA ALA A 198 13.08 15.65 -0.35
C ALA A 198 13.40 14.79 0.89
N TYR A 199 14.56 14.97 1.52
CA TYR A 199 14.87 14.29 2.77
C TYR A 199 13.93 14.71 3.93
N ARG A 200 13.70 16.03 4.12
CA ARG A 200 12.76 16.53 5.13
C ARG A 200 11.32 16.05 4.87
N ASP A 201 10.91 16.09 3.60
CA ASP A 201 9.60 15.58 3.21
C ASP A 201 9.50 14.08 3.52
N LEU A 202 10.56 13.29 3.28
CA LEU A 202 10.58 11.85 3.59
C LEU A 202 10.48 11.60 5.11
N VAL A 203 11.22 12.34 5.93
CA VAL A 203 11.12 12.26 7.41
C VAL A 203 9.68 12.54 7.84
N ALA A 204 9.06 13.61 7.32
CA ALA A 204 7.67 13.91 7.65
C ALA A 204 6.69 12.84 7.15
N LEU A 205 6.95 12.22 5.98
CA LEU A 205 6.10 11.16 5.41
C LEU A 205 6.17 9.84 6.18
N THR A 206 7.26 9.59 6.89
CA THR A 206 7.43 8.38 7.73
C THR A 206 6.98 8.58 9.18
N ASP A 207 6.71 9.81 9.59
CA ASP A 207 6.21 10.13 10.92
C ASP A 207 4.69 10.34 10.90
N PRO A 208 3.88 9.47 11.54
CA PRO A 208 2.43 9.62 11.58
C PRO A 208 1.96 10.86 12.32
N ALA A 209 2.78 11.43 13.23
CA ALA A 209 2.44 12.61 14.02
C ALA A 209 2.81 13.93 13.32
N ALA A 210 3.67 13.87 12.30
CA ALA A 210 4.08 15.07 11.58
C ALA A 210 2.99 15.57 10.61
N ASP A 211 3.00 16.87 10.35
CA ASP A 211 2.16 17.44 9.28
C ASP A 211 2.49 16.81 7.92
N LEU A 212 1.45 16.59 7.12
CA LEU A 212 1.62 16.04 5.77
C LEU A 212 2.27 17.09 4.85
N PRO A 213 3.44 16.82 4.25
CA PRO A 213 4.12 17.80 3.41
C PRO A 213 3.33 18.11 2.13
N ALA A 214 3.33 19.39 1.74
CA ALA A 214 2.79 19.81 0.46
C ALA A 214 3.79 19.45 -0.66
N LEU A 215 3.47 18.41 -1.42
CA LEU A 215 4.29 17.93 -2.53
C LEU A 215 3.81 18.54 -3.84
N ASP A 216 4.67 19.29 -4.54
CA ASP A 216 4.43 19.61 -5.95
C ASP A 216 4.61 18.36 -6.84
N ALA A 217 4.20 18.44 -8.10
CA ALA A 217 4.16 17.27 -8.98
C ALA A 217 5.53 16.56 -9.15
N PRO A 218 6.67 17.26 -9.33
CA PRO A 218 8.00 16.63 -9.39
C PRO A 218 8.39 15.91 -8.09
N HIS A 219 8.16 16.54 -6.91
CA HIS A 219 8.47 15.94 -5.61
C HIS A 219 7.57 14.74 -5.32
N ALA A 220 6.26 14.84 -5.59
CA ALA A 220 5.35 13.72 -5.47
C ALA A 220 5.79 12.52 -6.34
N ALA A 221 6.19 12.78 -7.59
CA ALA A 221 6.69 11.74 -8.49
C ALA A 221 8.00 11.10 -7.96
N ALA A 222 8.90 11.90 -7.38
CA ALA A 222 10.15 11.40 -6.80
C ALA A 222 9.87 10.49 -5.59
N HIS A 223 8.98 10.91 -4.68
CA HIS A 223 8.61 10.12 -3.51
C HIS A 223 7.85 8.85 -3.88
N ARG A 224 6.94 8.87 -4.87
CA ARG A 224 6.29 7.66 -5.38
C ARG A 224 7.32 6.66 -5.90
N ARG A 225 8.28 7.10 -6.73
CA ARG A 225 9.36 6.24 -7.23
C ARG A 225 10.23 5.69 -6.12
N LEU A 226 10.52 6.48 -5.09
CA LEU A 226 11.37 6.07 -3.98
C LEU A 226 10.71 4.94 -3.18
N VAL A 227 9.47 5.13 -2.72
CA VAL A 227 8.76 4.11 -1.94
C VAL A 227 8.47 2.87 -2.78
N ALA A 228 8.07 3.01 -4.04
CA ALA A 228 7.84 1.86 -4.92
C ALA A 228 9.12 1.05 -5.16
N ARG A 229 10.27 1.71 -5.36
CA ARG A 229 11.57 1.04 -5.48
C ARG A 229 11.97 0.35 -4.17
N PHE A 230 11.70 0.97 -3.03
CA PHE A 230 11.95 0.39 -1.71
C PHE A 230 11.12 -0.87 -1.50
N VAL A 231 9.83 -0.81 -1.78
CA VAL A 231 8.92 -1.96 -1.73
C VAL A 231 9.41 -3.10 -2.62
N ARG A 232 9.73 -2.83 -3.91
CA ARG A 232 10.21 -3.87 -4.83
C ARG A 232 11.52 -4.51 -4.38
N TYR A 233 12.42 -3.74 -3.78
CA TYR A 233 13.69 -4.27 -3.32
C TYR A 233 13.52 -5.23 -2.14
N HIS A 234 12.80 -4.81 -1.11
CA HIS A 234 12.66 -5.58 0.12
C HIS A 234 11.67 -6.75 -0.01
N PHE A 235 10.77 -6.67 -0.97
CA PHE A 235 9.74 -7.69 -1.21
C PHE A 235 9.84 -8.33 -2.61
N GLY A 236 11.02 -8.32 -3.22
CA GLY A 236 11.26 -8.73 -4.61
C GLY A 236 10.80 -10.15 -4.99
N GLU A 237 10.61 -11.04 -4.01
CA GLU A 237 10.08 -12.39 -4.23
C GLU A 237 8.54 -12.41 -4.38
N ALA A 238 7.84 -11.31 -4.10
CA ALA A 238 6.38 -11.22 -4.17
C ALA A 238 5.80 -11.22 -5.60
N GLY A 239 6.65 -11.31 -6.62
CA GLY A 239 6.25 -11.27 -8.03
C GLY A 239 5.84 -9.87 -8.50
N THR A 240 5.02 -9.81 -9.57
CA THR A 240 4.59 -8.53 -10.17
C THR A 240 3.69 -7.73 -9.23
N LEU A 241 3.99 -6.45 -9.04
CA LEU A 241 3.23 -5.48 -8.24
C LEU A 241 2.49 -4.51 -9.18
N SER A 242 1.46 -5.01 -9.86
CA SER A 242 0.80 -4.28 -10.94
C SER A 242 0.01 -3.05 -10.48
N ALA A 243 -0.61 -3.10 -9.30
CA ALA A 243 -1.32 -1.95 -8.74
C ALA A 243 -0.33 -0.88 -8.25
N LEU A 244 0.78 -1.28 -7.63
CA LEU A 244 1.86 -0.38 -7.26
C LEU A 244 2.50 0.29 -8.49
N ASP A 245 2.73 -0.47 -9.56
CA ASP A 245 3.27 0.04 -10.82
C ASP A 245 2.32 1.03 -11.49
N PHE A 246 1.02 0.72 -11.51
CA PHE A 246 -0.02 1.61 -12.05
C PHE A 246 -0.06 2.94 -11.29
N TRP A 247 -0.05 2.86 -9.94
CA TRP A 247 -0.03 4.04 -9.07
C TRP A 247 1.26 4.85 -9.22
N GLU A 248 2.42 4.22 -9.21
CA GLU A 248 3.70 4.91 -9.34
C GLU A 248 3.79 5.73 -10.61
N ARG A 249 3.41 5.13 -11.74
CA ARG A 249 3.48 5.75 -13.07
C ARG A 249 2.39 6.78 -13.33
N ARG A 250 1.37 6.87 -12.47
CA ARG A 250 0.13 7.64 -12.75
C ARG A 250 -0.42 7.33 -14.14
N ALA A 251 -0.55 6.06 -14.47
CA ALA A 251 -0.94 5.60 -15.80
C ALA A 251 -2.29 6.16 -16.31
N TRP A 252 -3.05 6.81 -15.42
CA TRP A 252 -4.32 7.50 -15.75
C TRP A 252 -4.15 8.98 -16.09
N ALA A 253 -2.97 9.60 -15.84
CA ALA A 253 -2.82 11.07 -15.89
C ALA A 253 -2.48 11.61 -17.27
N SER A 254 -2.13 10.75 -18.23
CA SER A 254 -1.89 11.16 -19.61
C SER A 254 -2.17 9.98 -20.53
N PRO A 255 -3.19 10.06 -21.43
CA PRO A 255 -3.18 9.18 -22.59
C PRO A 255 -1.91 9.51 -23.42
N PRO A 256 -1.22 8.49 -23.97
CA PRO A 256 -0.13 8.75 -24.88
C PRO A 256 -0.66 9.63 -26.04
N PRO A 257 0.13 10.61 -26.53
CA PRO A 257 -0.30 11.40 -27.67
C PRO A 257 -0.64 10.46 -28.82
N VAL A 258 -1.88 10.56 -29.31
CA VAL A 258 -2.31 9.81 -30.49
C VAL A 258 -1.41 10.27 -31.64
N PRO A 259 -0.65 9.38 -32.32
CA PRO A 259 0.16 9.79 -33.44
C PRO A 259 -0.76 10.40 -34.48
N VAL A 260 -0.55 11.69 -34.77
CA VAL A 260 -1.23 12.38 -35.86
C VAL A 260 -0.75 11.68 -37.15
N PRO A 261 -1.63 11.10 -37.97
CA PRO A 261 -1.22 10.53 -39.24
C PRO A 261 -0.59 11.66 -40.07
N SER A 262 0.68 11.48 -40.45
CA SER A 262 1.36 12.37 -41.36
C SER A 262 0.54 12.46 -42.62
N ALA A 263 0.04 13.67 -42.93
CA ALA A 263 -0.58 13.93 -44.22
C ALA A 263 0.49 13.66 -45.31
N ALA A 264 0.34 12.56 -45.99
CA ALA A 264 1.14 12.28 -47.18
C ALA A 264 0.78 13.33 -48.26
N SER A 265 1.78 14.11 -48.62
CA SER A 265 1.76 15.00 -49.81
C SER A 265 1.94 14.20 -51.05
#